data_16a69fc679e942389e4816a3b5848ebe
#
_entry.id   16a69fc679e942389e4816a3b5848ebe
#
_cell.length_a   1.000
_cell.length_b   1.000
_cell.length_c   1.000
_cell.angle_alpha   90.00
_cell.angle_beta   90.00
_cell.angle_gamma   90.00
#
_symmetry.space_group_name_H-M   'P 1'
#
loop_
_entity.id
_entity.type
_entity.pdbx_description
1 polymer ?
#
loop_
_entity_poly.entity_id
_entity_poly.type
_entity_poly.pdbx_seq_one_letter_code
_entity_poly.pdbx_strand_id
1 'polypeptide(L)'
;CISDIEDGDAAAVHVEVIGPARTIRAKNGTVVTNVSIGDSSGNMTAVWFNQSFMQRNIPREPGEYILGFMDKKHGARFVRAVFSKTLPGVLPVYPLVRGLTQSVVRNAVRAALDACGTGMMQETLPRSVLSEFNLISLKHAIHSVHFPHDAEELRQARRRLAFEDALMLTIVLQMLRQERGRE
;
A
#
# COMPACT_ATOMS: atom_id res chain seq x y z
N CYS A 1 -17.05 9.12 2.12
CA CYS A 1 -18.04 8.56 3.07
C CYS A 1 -18.28 7.08 2.77
N ILE A 2 -18.86 6.34 3.74
CA ILE A 2 -19.22 4.93 3.57
C ILE A 2 -20.18 4.72 2.40
N SER A 3 -21.16 5.62 2.25
CA SER A 3 -22.16 5.57 1.17
C SER A 3 -21.59 5.64 -0.23
N ASP A 4 -20.43 6.26 -0.41
CA ASP A 4 -19.87 6.60 -1.71
C ASP A 4 -18.92 5.51 -2.25
N ILE A 5 -18.64 4.48 -1.46
CA ILE A 5 -17.67 3.43 -1.82
C ILE A 5 -18.38 2.36 -2.64
N GLU A 6 -17.83 2.02 -3.80
CA GLU A 6 -18.35 0.96 -4.66
C GLU A 6 -17.77 -0.42 -4.32
N ASP A 7 -18.38 -1.49 -4.87
CA ASP A 7 -17.90 -2.87 -4.66
C ASP A 7 -16.51 -3.07 -5.28
N GLY A 8 -15.58 -3.56 -4.47
CA GLY A 8 -14.19 -3.77 -4.87
C GLY A 8 -13.27 -2.59 -4.67
N ASP A 9 -13.78 -1.41 -4.35
CA ASP A 9 -12.96 -0.22 -4.12
C ASP A 9 -12.06 -0.37 -2.89
N ALA A 10 -10.84 0.11 -3.03
CA ALA A 10 -9.95 0.38 -1.91
C ALA A 10 -10.24 1.78 -1.38
N ALA A 11 -10.61 1.87 -0.12
CA ALA A 11 -10.96 3.14 0.48
C ALA A 11 -10.38 3.31 1.88
N ALA A 12 -10.22 4.56 2.29
CA ALA A 12 -9.93 4.98 3.64
C ALA A 12 -11.07 5.86 4.14
N VAL A 13 -11.68 5.49 5.25
CA VAL A 13 -12.84 6.19 5.81
C VAL A 13 -12.57 6.55 7.26
N HIS A 14 -12.93 7.76 7.65
CA HIS A 14 -12.95 8.16 9.05
C HIS A 14 -14.21 7.57 9.70
N VAL A 15 -14.02 6.71 10.69
CA VAL A 15 -15.13 5.93 11.26
C VAL A 15 -15.12 5.96 12.78
N GLU A 16 -16.27 5.66 13.34
CA GLU A 16 -16.44 5.31 14.74
C GLU A 16 -16.78 3.83 14.87
N VAL A 17 -16.25 3.19 15.91
CA VAL A 17 -16.60 1.81 16.25
C VAL A 17 -17.90 1.83 17.04
N ILE A 18 -18.96 1.22 16.50
CA ILE A 18 -20.32 1.31 17.05
C ILE A 18 -20.58 0.26 18.13
N GLY A 19 -19.80 -0.80 18.19
CA GLY A 19 -20.06 -1.87 19.16
C GLY A 19 -18.89 -2.81 19.38
N PRO A 20 -19.04 -3.81 20.24
CA PRO A 20 -17.97 -4.74 20.54
C PRO A 20 -17.66 -5.63 19.34
N ALA A 21 -16.37 -5.90 19.15
CA ALA A 21 -15.94 -6.91 18.18
C ALA A 21 -16.44 -8.29 18.58
N ARG A 22 -16.89 -9.05 17.61
CA ARG A 22 -17.33 -10.43 17.78
C ARG A 22 -16.46 -11.36 16.96
N THR A 23 -15.97 -12.44 17.59
CA THR A 23 -15.22 -13.48 16.91
C THR A 23 -16.05 -14.76 16.91
N ILE A 24 -16.31 -15.28 15.73
CA ILE A 24 -17.06 -16.53 15.53
C ILE A 24 -16.23 -17.50 14.71
N ARG A 25 -16.43 -18.79 14.95
CA ARG A 25 -15.86 -19.86 14.11
C ARG A 25 -16.96 -20.39 13.18
N ALA A 26 -16.74 -20.24 11.88
CA ALA A 26 -17.64 -20.78 10.86
C ALA A 26 -17.57 -22.32 10.79
N LYS A 27 -18.58 -22.96 10.20
CA LYS A 27 -18.66 -24.43 10.06
C LYS A 27 -17.45 -25.04 9.32
N ASN A 28 -16.84 -24.29 8.41
CA ASN A 28 -15.63 -24.69 7.67
C ASN A 28 -14.33 -24.48 8.45
N GLY A 29 -14.39 -24.14 9.75
CA GLY A 29 -13.24 -23.90 10.59
C GLY A 29 -12.64 -22.49 10.49
N THR A 30 -13.09 -21.66 9.57
CA THR A 30 -12.63 -20.28 9.41
C THR A 30 -13.02 -19.43 10.63
N VAL A 31 -12.07 -18.74 11.21
CA VAL A 31 -12.34 -17.75 12.27
C VAL A 31 -12.65 -16.41 11.62
N VAL A 32 -13.79 -15.83 11.97
CA VAL A 32 -14.23 -14.53 11.46
C VAL A 32 -14.38 -13.58 12.64
N THR A 33 -13.60 -12.50 12.62
CA THR A 33 -13.75 -11.38 13.55
C THR A 33 -14.44 -10.24 12.82
N ASN A 34 -15.50 -9.71 13.41
CA ASN A 34 -16.25 -8.58 12.85
C ASN A 34 -16.48 -7.49 13.89
N VAL A 35 -16.63 -6.27 13.41
CA VAL A 35 -17.04 -5.11 14.22
C VAL A 35 -17.88 -4.18 13.36
N SER A 36 -18.89 -3.59 13.98
CA SER A 36 -19.69 -2.54 13.33
C SER A 36 -18.97 -1.20 13.41
N ILE A 37 -18.86 -0.54 12.28
CA ILE A 37 -18.26 0.78 12.12
C ILE A 37 -19.23 1.69 11.39
N GLY A 38 -19.15 2.98 11.62
CA GLY A 38 -20.02 3.96 10.97
C GLY A 38 -19.38 5.32 10.82
N ASP A 39 -19.95 6.08 9.90
CA ASP A 39 -19.72 7.52 9.75
C ASP A 39 -21.06 8.26 9.64
N SER A 40 -21.02 9.54 9.33
CA SER A 40 -22.25 10.36 9.16
C SER A 40 -23.16 9.91 8.01
N SER A 41 -22.67 9.07 7.09
CA SER A 41 -23.40 8.61 5.91
C SER A 41 -24.04 7.23 6.06
N GLY A 42 -23.55 6.42 7.01
CA GLY A 42 -24.08 5.07 7.23
C GLY A 42 -23.20 4.17 8.08
N ASN A 43 -23.66 2.94 8.20
CA ASN A 43 -22.98 1.91 8.97
C ASN A 43 -22.58 0.75 8.08
N MET A 44 -21.45 0.10 8.41
CA MET A 44 -21.01 -1.11 7.76
C MET A 44 -20.29 -2.04 8.74
N THR A 45 -19.90 -3.22 8.28
CA THR A 45 -19.15 -4.18 9.09
C THR A 45 -17.73 -4.31 8.58
N ALA A 46 -16.73 -4.10 9.42
CA ALA A 46 -15.35 -4.50 9.14
C ALA A 46 -15.14 -5.97 9.51
N VAL A 47 -14.50 -6.73 8.61
CA VAL A 47 -14.38 -8.19 8.73
C VAL A 47 -12.94 -8.64 8.52
N TRP A 48 -12.46 -9.50 9.41
CA TRP A 48 -11.15 -10.15 9.36
C TRP A 48 -11.30 -11.65 9.37
N PHE A 49 -10.66 -12.33 8.43
CA PHE A 49 -10.66 -13.78 8.35
C PHE A 49 -9.38 -14.36 8.96
N ASN A 50 -9.51 -15.35 9.84
CA ASN A 50 -8.41 -16.02 10.54
C ASN A 50 -7.49 -15.08 11.35
N GLN A 51 -8.05 -13.96 11.85
CA GLN A 51 -7.36 -12.94 12.62
C GLN A 51 -8.09 -12.63 13.95
N SER A 52 -8.20 -13.63 14.82
CA SER A 52 -8.88 -13.47 16.12
C SER A 52 -8.23 -12.41 17.03
N PHE A 53 -6.93 -12.15 16.84
CA PHE A 53 -6.22 -11.10 17.57
C PHE A 53 -6.75 -9.69 17.29
N MET A 54 -7.43 -9.48 16.16
CA MET A 54 -8.03 -8.18 15.82
C MET A 54 -9.07 -7.75 16.86
N GLN A 55 -9.74 -8.66 17.53
CA GLN A 55 -10.68 -8.32 18.60
C GLN A 55 -10.04 -7.48 19.74
N ARG A 56 -8.73 -7.63 19.97
CA ARG A 56 -7.97 -6.87 20.98
C ARG A 56 -7.38 -5.57 20.42
N ASN A 57 -7.26 -5.48 19.10
CA ASN A 57 -6.58 -4.39 18.40
C ASN A 57 -7.57 -3.38 17.75
N ILE A 58 -8.87 -3.53 18.02
CA ILE A 58 -9.87 -2.57 17.57
C ILE A 58 -9.78 -1.32 18.45
N PRO A 59 -9.70 -0.13 17.85
CA PRO A 59 -9.67 1.13 18.59
C PRO A 59 -10.88 1.26 19.51
N ARG A 60 -10.66 1.79 20.69
CA ARG A 60 -11.73 2.09 21.65
C ARG A 60 -12.15 3.55 21.63
N GLU A 61 -11.26 4.40 21.10
CA GLU A 61 -11.51 5.84 20.98
C GLU A 61 -12.07 6.17 19.60
N PRO A 62 -13.01 7.13 19.49
CA PRO A 62 -13.53 7.57 18.22
C PRO A 62 -12.48 8.34 17.43
N GLY A 63 -12.65 8.38 16.11
CA GLY A 63 -11.84 9.25 15.25
C GLY A 63 -10.65 8.58 14.57
N GLU A 64 -10.65 7.26 14.42
CA GLU A 64 -9.64 6.58 13.61
C GLU A 64 -10.13 6.36 12.17
N TYR A 65 -9.16 6.29 11.26
CA TYR A 65 -9.42 5.87 9.88
C TYR A 65 -9.37 4.35 9.78
N ILE A 66 -10.30 3.80 9.02
CA ILE A 66 -10.22 2.41 8.58
C ILE A 66 -9.90 2.38 7.09
N LEU A 67 -8.92 1.56 6.73
CA LEU A 67 -8.52 1.33 5.36
C LEU A 67 -8.82 -0.11 4.99
N GLY A 68 -9.36 -0.35 3.81
CA GLY A 68 -9.69 -1.70 3.37
C GLY A 68 -10.33 -1.70 2.00
N PHE A 69 -10.94 -2.82 1.67
CA PHE A 69 -11.66 -3.00 0.41
C PHE A 69 -13.13 -3.23 0.70
N MET A 70 -14.00 -2.58 -0.09
CA MET A 70 -15.44 -2.80 -0.01
C MET A 70 -15.81 -4.14 -0.65
N ASP A 71 -16.59 -4.95 0.06
CA ASP A 71 -17.25 -6.16 -0.45
C ASP A 71 -18.76 -6.02 -0.24
N LYS A 72 -19.48 -5.71 -1.30
CA LYS A 72 -20.95 -5.61 -1.29
C LYS A 72 -21.63 -6.93 -1.62
N LYS A 73 -20.92 -7.90 -2.22
CA LYS A 73 -21.48 -9.21 -2.64
C LYS A 73 -22.02 -10.04 -1.48
N HIS A 74 -21.46 -9.87 -0.30
CA HIS A 74 -21.84 -10.61 0.90
C HIS A 74 -22.43 -9.70 2.00
N GLY A 75 -23.07 -8.58 1.59
CA GLY A 75 -23.51 -7.52 2.48
C GLY A 75 -22.41 -6.49 2.70
N ALA A 76 -22.73 -5.19 2.71
CA ALA A 76 -21.75 -4.11 2.78
C ALA A 76 -20.71 -4.33 3.90
N ARG A 77 -19.50 -4.77 3.52
CA ARG A 77 -18.42 -5.13 4.43
C ARG A 77 -17.10 -4.54 3.98
N PHE A 78 -16.30 -4.16 4.95
CA PHE A 78 -14.93 -3.73 4.72
C PHE A 78 -14.00 -4.90 5.02
N VAL A 79 -13.32 -5.43 4.01
CA VAL A 79 -12.41 -6.58 4.15
C VAL A 79 -10.96 -6.16 4.07
N ARG A 80 -10.04 -6.95 4.63
CA ARG A 80 -8.62 -6.63 4.76
C ARG A 80 -8.38 -5.31 5.49
N ALA A 81 -9.26 -4.99 6.42
CA ALA A 81 -9.30 -3.70 7.09
C ALA A 81 -8.10 -3.48 8.02
N VAL A 82 -7.62 -2.24 8.08
CA VAL A 82 -6.56 -1.81 9.00
C VAL A 82 -6.98 -0.46 9.58
N PHE A 83 -6.91 -0.33 10.91
CA PHE A 83 -7.11 0.97 11.57
C PHE A 83 -5.84 1.81 11.53
N SER A 84 -5.99 3.12 11.39
CA SER A 84 -4.90 4.09 11.38
C SER A 84 -5.33 5.41 12.00
N LYS A 85 -4.47 6.02 12.82
CA LYS A 85 -4.72 7.34 13.42
C LYS A 85 -4.62 8.49 12.41
N THR A 86 -3.90 8.27 11.33
CA THR A 86 -3.71 9.25 10.27
C THR A 86 -4.22 8.71 8.95
N LEU A 87 -4.80 9.57 8.12
CA LEU A 87 -5.16 9.21 6.75
C LEU A 87 -3.87 8.99 5.95
N PRO A 88 -3.51 7.76 5.58
CA PRO A 88 -2.40 7.56 4.68
C PRO A 88 -2.84 7.96 3.27
N GLY A 89 -2.07 8.79 2.62
CA GLY A 89 -2.34 9.22 1.25
C GLY A 89 -2.32 8.05 0.25
N VAL A 90 -1.28 7.23 0.32
CA VAL A 90 -1.13 6.01 -0.49
C VAL A 90 -0.49 4.92 0.37
N LEU A 91 -1.09 3.74 0.40
CA LEU A 91 -0.52 2.58 1.11
C LEU A 91 0.01 1.54 0.14
N PRO A 92 1.23 1.05 0.33
CA PRO A 92 1.74 -0.06 -0.46
C PRO A 92 1.00 -1.37 -0.09
N VAL A 93 0.65 -2.13 -1.11
CA VAL A 93 0.08 -3.49 -0.97
C VAL A 93 1.07 -4.47 -1.57
N TYR A 94 1.55 -5.39 -0.75
CA TYR A 94 2.53 -6.40 -1.14
C TYR A 94 1.86 -7.76 -1.35
N PRO A 95 2.34 -8.57 -2.31
CA PRO A 95 1.95 -9.97 -2.38
C PRO A 95 2.38 -10.68 -1.10
N LEU A 96 1.47 -11.48 -0.54
CA LEU A 96 1.70 -12.17 0.73
C LEU A 96 1.85 -13.67 0.51
N VAL A 97 2.73 -14.29 1.29
CA VAL A 97 2.80 -15.74 1.47
C VAL A 97 2.18 -16.14 2.81
N ARG A 98 1.89 -17.42 2.96
CA ARG A 98 1.28 -17.95 4.19
C ARG A 98 2.13 -17.58 5.43
N GLY A 99 1.50 -17.01 6.44
CA GLY A 99 2.14 -16.62 7.70
C GLY A 99 2.63 -15.16 7.75
N LEU A 100 2.62 -14.42 6.62
CA LEU A 100 2.93 -13.00 6.61
C LEU A 100 1.68 -12.13 6.56
N THR A 101 1.75 -10.97 7.19
CA THR A 101 0.71 -9.94 7.10
C THR A 101 1.24 -8.70 6.38
N GLN A 102 0.35 -7.87 5.85
CA GLN A 102 0.73 -6.59 5.23
C GLN A 102 1.55 -5.70 6.18
N SER A 103 1.19 -5.68 7.45
CA SER A 103 1.90 -4.89 8.47
C SER A 103 3.35 -5.37 8.64
N VAL A 104 3.56 -6.69 8.73
CA VAL A 104 4.92 -7.26 8.86
C VAL A 104 5.77 -6.90 7.65
N VAL A 105 5.24 -7.06 6.43
CA VAL A 105 5.99 -6.76 5.20
C VAL A 105 6.27 -5.26 5.09
N ARG A 106 5.29 -4.39 5.37
CA ARG A 106 5.49 -2.93 5.35
C ARG A 106 6.56 -2.48 6.34
N ASN A 107 6.52 -3.02 7.56
CA ASN A 107 7.50 -2.67 8.58
C ASN A 107 8.90 -3.17 8.20
N ALA A 108 9.02 -4.36 7.63
CA ALA A 108 10.29 -4.89 7.14
C ALA A 108 10.86 -4.03 5.99
N VAL A 109 10.02 -3.64 5.01
CA VAL A 109 10.45 -2.77 3.91
C VAL A 109 10.86 -1.39 4.45
N ARG A 110 10.10 -0.81 5.38
CA ARG A 110 10.46 0.47 6.00
C ARG A 110 11.80 0.37 6.72
N ALA A 111 11.97 -0.64 7.57
CA ALA A 111 13.24 -0.84 8.28
C ALA A 111 14.42 -1.06 7.33
N ALA A 112 14.22 -1.77 6.22
CA ALA A 112 15.25 -1.94 5.19
C ALA A 112 15.62 -0.62 4.51
N LEU A 113 14.63 0.21 4.15
CA LEU A 113 14.87 1.53 3.54
C LEU A 113 15.59 2.47 4.50
N ASP A 114 15.21 2.45 5.78
CA ASP A 114 15.85 3.26 6.84
C ASP A 114 17.31 2.80 7.10
N ALA A 115 17.56 1.49 7.04
CA ALA A 115 18.88 0.91 7.20
C ALA A 115 19.79 1.11 5.98
N CYS A 116 19.21 1.30 4.79
CA CYS A 116 19.96 1.63 3.57
C CYS A 116 20.51 3.07 3.67
N GLY A 117 21.67 3.19 4.29
CA GLY A 117 22.41 4.47 4.38
C GLY A 117 22.73 5.06 3.01
N THR A 118 23.29 6.27 3.01
CA THR A 118 23.63 7.05 1.81
C THR A 118 24.61 6.33 0.84
N GLY A 119 25.32 5.30 1.29
CA GLY A 119 26.27 4.56 0.48
C GLY A 119 25.69 3.36 -0.30
N MET A 120 24.51 2.86 0.07
CA MET A 120 23.91 1.69 -0.59
C MET A 120 23.03 2.01 -1.80
N MET A 121 22.53 3.24 -1.89
CA MET A 121 21.68 3.72 -3.00
C MET A 121 22.41 4.85 -3.72
N GLN A 122 23.47 4.50 -4.45
CA GLN A 122 24.19 5.48 -5.25
C GLN A 122 23.37 5.88 -6.48
N GLU A 123 23.39 7.18 -6.80
CA GLU A 123 22.73 7.69 -8.00
C GLU A 123 23.39 7.13 -9.25
N THR A 124 22.60 6.55 -10.12
CA THR A 124 23.05 5.89 -11.36
C THR A 124 23.07 6.83 -12.54
N LEU A 125 22.25 7.90 -12.51
CA LEU A 125 22.15 8.87 -13.59
C LEU A 125 23.03 10.09 -13.34
N PRO A 126 23.67 10.65 -14.37
CA PRO A 126 24.39 11.92 -14.27
C PRO A 126 23.44 13.07 -13.85
N ARG A 127 23.98 14.03 -13.10
CA ARG A 127 23.19 15.21 -12.67
C ARG A 127 22.59 15.99 -13.82
N SER A 128 23.26 16.05 -14.96
CA SER A 128 22.75 16.71 -16.18
C SER A 128 21.46 16.04 -16.67
N VAL A 129 21.39 14.72 -16.66
CA VAL A 129 20.20 13.97 -17.07
C VAL A 129 19.07 14.18 -16.06
N LEU A 130 19.35 14.13 -14.76
CA LEU A 130 18.34 14.42 -13.74
C LEU A 130 17.72 15.80 -13.93
N SER A 131 18.55 16.82 -14.21
CA SER A 131 18.09 18.19 -14.40
C SER A 131 17.33 18.36 -15.71
N GLU A 132 17.83 17.82 -16.81
CA GLU A 132 17.23 17.92 -18.14
C GLU A 132 15.82 17.32 -18.19
N PHE A 133 15.67 16.15 -17.58
CA PHE A 133 14.39 15.42 -17.56
C PHE A 133 13.55 15.67 -16.31
N ASN A 134 13.97 16.60 -15.43
CA ASN A 134 13.30 16.91 -14.16
C ASN A 134 12.96 15.62 -13.38
N LEU A 135 13.98 14.82 -13.10
CA LEU A 135 13.85 13.55 -12.37
C LEU A 135 14.32 13.72 -10.92
N ILE A 136 13.61 13.09 -10.01
CA ILE A 136 14.03 12.98 -8.61
C ILE A 136 15.19 11.99 -8.47
N SER A 137 15.94 12.06 -7.35
CA SER A 137 17.05 11.14 -7.10
C SER A 137 16.57 9.69 -6.94
N LEU A 138 17.45 8.72 -7.23
CA LEU A 138 17.15 7.29 -7.08
C LEU A 138 16.69 6.95 -5.65
N LYS A 139 17.39 7.42 -4.65
CA LYS A 139 17.03 7.19 -3.24
C LYS A 139 15.64 7.69 -2.93
N HIS A 140 15.29 8.91 -3.36
CA HIS A 140 13.96 9.47 -3.15
C HIS A 140 12.90 8.66 -3.90
N ALA A 141 13.17 8.26 -5.14
CA ALA A 141 12.25 7.45 -5.93
C ALA A 141 11.95 6.08 -5.29
N ILE A 142 12.98 5.38 -4.81
CA ILE A 142 12.80 4.09 -4.14
C ILE A 142 11.99 4.24 -2.85
N HIS A 143 12.26 5.28 -2.05
CA HIS A 143 11.48 5.54 -0.86
C HIS A 143 10.02 5.85 -1.20
N SER A 144 9.79 6.76 -2.13
CA SER A 144 8.45 7.27 -2.44
C SER A 144 7.59 6.30 -3.26
N VAL A 145 8.18 5.32 -3.96
CA VAL A 145 7.37 4.25 -4.60
C VAL A 145 6.75 3.32 -3.55
N HIS A 146 7.36 3.21 -2.37
CA HIS A 146 6.87 2.41 -1.25
C HIS A 146 6.03 3.22 -0.25
N PHE A 147 6.45 4.43 0.07
CA PHE A 147 5.84 5.27 1.11
C PHE A 147 5.70 6.73 0.64
N PRO A 148 4.91 6.98 -0.38
CA PRO A 148 4.70 8.35 -0.87
C PRO A 148 3.83 9.14 0.11
N HIS A 149 4.04 10.44 0.18
CA HIS A 149 3.16 11.35 0.94
C HIS A 149 1.84 11.58 0.20
N ASP A 150 1.91 11.63 -1.14
CA ASP A 150 0.75 11.87 -1.98
C ASP A 150 0.87 11.16 -3.34
N ALA A 151 -0.15 11.32 -4.19
CA ALA A 151 -0.21 10.70 -5.51
C ALA A 151 0.81 11.31 -6.49
N GLU A 152 1.17 12.60 -6.31
CA GLU A 152 2.13 13.28 -7.17
C GLU A 152 3.54 12.77 -6.91
N GLU A 153 3.93 12.62 -5.66
CA GLU A 153 5.22 12.04 -5.28
C GLU A 153 5.35 10.61 -5.80
N LEU A 154 4.28 9.79 -5.70
CA LEU A 154 4.26 8.45 -6.29
C LEU A 154 4.45 8.48 -7.81
N ARG A 155 3.81 9.44 -8.50
CA ARG A 155 3.94 9.59 -9.95
C ARG A 155 5.38 9.94 -10.35
N GLN A 156 6.02 10.84 -9.62
CA GLN A 156 7.42 11.22 -9.86
C GLN A 156 8.37 10.05 -9.60
N ALA A 157 8.15 9.29 -8.53
CA ALA A 157 8.92 8.10 -8.23
C ALA A 157 8.83 7.06 -9.33
N ARG A 158 7.61 6.73 -9.78
CA ARG A 158 7.39 5.80 -10.90
C ARG A 158 8.02 6.29 -12.20
N ARG A 159 7.91 7.59 -12.50
CA ARG A 159 8.54 8.19 -13.68
C ARG A 159 10.05 8.03 -13.65
N ARG A 160 10.69 8.27 -12.49
CA ARG A 160 12.12 8.12 -12.33
C ARG A 160 12.59 6.68 -12.59
N LEU A 161 11.90 5.69 -12.01
CA LEU A 161 12.25 4.28 -12.17
C LEU A 161 12.00 3.80 -13.60
N ALA A 162 10.85 4.15 -14.19
CA ALA A 162 10.54 3.81 -15.57
C ALA A 162 11.51 4.43 -16.58
N PHE A 163 12.00 5.66 -16.32
CA PHE A 163 13.02 6.29 -17.15
C PHE A 163 14.31 5.48 -17.15
N GLU A 164 14.77 5.01 -16.00
CA GLU A 164 15.98 4.21 -15.88
C GLU A 164 15.84 2.86 -16.61
N ASP A 165 14.72 2.16 -16.43
CA ASP A 165 14.43 0.91 -17.11
C ASP A 165 14.43 1.10 -18.66
N ALA A 166 13.77 2.16 -19.15
CA ALA A 166 13.74 2.48 -20.57
C ALA A 166 15.12 2.85 -21.14
N LEU A 167 15.91 3.61 -20.37
CA LEU A 167 17.27 3.98 -20.74
C LEU A 167 18.16 2.74 -20.84
N MET A 168 18.14 1.86 -19.84
CA MET A 168 18.90 0.62 -19.82
C MET A 168 18.53 -0.27 -21.01
N LEU A 169 17.26 -0.46 -21.29
CA LEU A 169 16.78 -1.21 -22.44
C LEU A 169 17.31 -0.61 -23.77
N THR A 170 17.24 0.72 -23.88
CA THR A 170 17.71 1.42 -25.09
C THR A 170 19.21 1.23 -25.31
N ILE A 171 20.01 1.35 -24.25
CA ILE A 171 21.45 1.15 -24.32
C ILE A 171 21.78 -0.29 -24.77
N VAL A 172 21.14 -1.29 -24.15
CA VAL A 172 21.36 -2.70 -24.52
C VAL A 172 20.99 -2.95 -25.99
N LEU A 173 19.86 -2.43 -26.47
CA LEU A 173 19.44 -2.58 -27.85
C LEU A 173 20.43 -1.91 -28.83
N GLN A 174 20.96 -0.74 -28.48
CA GLN A 174 21.98 -0.07 -29.29
C GLN A 174 23.30 -0.85 -29.36
N MET A 175 23.74 -1.39 -28.22
CA MET A 175 24.94 -2.22 -28.19
C MET A 175 24.80 -3.45 -29.08
N LEU A 176 23.67 -4.15 -29.00
CA LEU A 176 23.39 -5.33 -29.86
C LEU A 176 23.29 -4.96 -31.35
N ARG A 177 22.79 -3.79 -31.72
CA ARG A 177 22.77 -3.32 -33.11
C ARG A 177 24.16 -3.00 -33.62
N GLN A 178 25.02 -2.41 -32.78
CA GLN A 178 26.41 -2.12 -33.17
C GLN A 178 27.26 -3.40 -33.37
N GLU A 179 27.03 -4.42 -32.56
CA GLU A 179 27.67 -5.70 -32.72
C GLU A 179 27.31 -6.38 -34.05
N ARG A 180 26.00 -6.42 -34.36
CA ARG A 180 25.48 -7.00 -35.63
C ARG A 180 25.91 -6.23 -36.89
N GLY A 181 26.18 -4.94 -36.78
CA GLY A 181 26.65 -4.12 -37.93
C GLY A 181 28.16 -4.19 -38.13
N ARG A 182 28.90 -4.92 -37.30
CA ARG A 182 30.35 -5.16 -37.43
C ARG A 182 30.70 -6.53 -38.02
N GLU A 183 29.69 -7.41 -38.18
CA GLU A 183 29.78 -8.66 -38.95
C GLU A 183 29.38 -8.40 -40.43
#